data_60f01459158239f4ff530ea011b42bca
#
_entry.id   60f01459158239f4ff530ea011b42bca
#
_cell.length_a   1.000
_cell.length_b   1.000
_cell.length_c   1.000
_cell.angle_alpha   90.00
_cell.angle_beta   90.00
_cell.angle_gamma   90.00
#
_symmetry.space_group_name_H-M   'P 1'
#
loop_
_entity.id
_entity.type
_entity.pdbx_description
1 polymer ?
#
loop_
_entity_poly.entity_id
_entity_poly.type
_entity_poly.pdbx_seq_one_letter_code
_entity_poly.pdbx_strand_id
1 'polypeptide(L)'
;VALEPHQRAVARELRDRTAQWIANTFQVPTFLYGEIDDRVLRTLPDIRRQAFVALEPDFGPPEPSAHWGSCAVGEREILIAWNIWLEATSFERATEMARVVRSKNLRALAFRVGDDVQVSCNLIAWEKTRPSEVYDQVKALLSHDERIVRCELVGLAPASLLEAEDPKRLVELGLTPNATIEAALAHSAGL
;
A
#
# COMPACT_ATOMS: atom_id res chain seq x y z
N VAL A 1 6.52 -10.22 0.68
CA VAL A 1 5.64 -9.87 1.81
C VAL A 1 5.56 -11.05 2.76
N ALA A 2 5.83 -10.83 4.05
CA ALA A 2 5.62 -11.85 5.06
C ALA A 2 4.12 -11.89 5.39
N LEU A 3 3.50 -13.06 5.26
CA LEU A 3 2.10 -13.26 5.65
C LEU A 3 1.98 -13.48 7.16
N GLU A 4 3.01 -14.09 7.75
CA GLU A 4 3.06 -14.40 9.18
C GLU A 4 4.32 -13.82 9.83
N PRO A 5 4.27 -13.43 11.11
CA PRO A 5 5.42 -12.82 11.79
C PRO A 5 6.71 -13.67 11.73
N HIS A 6 6.59 -15.00 11.80
CA HIS A 6 7.76 -15.90 11.72
C HIS A 6 8.41 -15.95 10.33
N GLN A 7 7.74 -15.47 9.27
CA GLN A 7 8.28 -15.43 7.91
C GLN A 7 9.11 -14.17 7.64
N ARG A 8 9.18 -13.20 8.57
CA ARG A 8 9.89 -11.94 8.36
C ARG A 8 11.39 -12.13 8.10
N ALA A 9 12.02 -13.03 8.82
CA ALA A 9 13.45 -13.31 8.61
C ALA A 9 13.72 -13.85 7.19
N VAL A 10 12.87 -14.78 6.72
CA VAL A 10 12.95 -15.32 5.36
C VAL A 10 12.66 -14.22 4.31
N ALA A 11 11.68 -13.37 4.56
CA ALA A 11 11.36 -12.27 3.66
C ALA A 11 12.51 -11.27 3.54
N ARG A 12 13.22 -10.97 4.64
CA ARG A 12 14.43 -10.13 4.64
C ARG A 12 15.56 -10.77 3.84
N GLU A 13 15.85 -12.03 4.08
CA GLU A 13 16.87 -12.75 3.31
C GLU A 13 16.56 -12.75 1.81
N LEU A 14 15.32 -13.03 1.44
CA LEU A 14 14.89 -13.00 0.04
C LEU A 14 14.98 -11.58 -0.56
N ARG A 15 14.66 -10.54 0.21
CA ARG A 15 14.83 -9.14 -0.18
C ARG A 15 16.28 -8.87 -0.54
N ASP A 16 17.21 -9.20 0.35
CA ASP A 16 18.63 -8.88 0.19
C ASP A 16 19.23 -9.65 -1.00
N ARG A 17 18.93 -10.93 -1.12
CA ARG A 17 19.33 -11.76 -2.27
C ARG A 17 18.78 -11.24 -3.60
N THR A 18 17.50 -10.82 -3.60
CA THR A 18 16.86 -10.24 -4.80
C THR A 18 17.52 -8.92 -5.19
N ALA A 19 17.76 -8.05 -4.21
CA ALA A 19 18.43 -6.78 -4.43
C ALA A 19 19.82 -6.94 -5.01
N GLN A 20 20.62 -7.84 -4.41
CA GLN A 20 21.97 -8.16 -4.90
C GLN A 20 21.94 -8.77 -6.30
N TRP A 21 20.99 -9.67 -6.57
CA TRP A 21 20.83 -10.27 -7.90
C TRP A 21 20.48 -9.21 -8.97
N ILE A 22 19.55 -8.29 -8.68
CA ILE A 22 19.19 -7.18 -9.58
C ILE A 22 20.42 -6.33 -9.85
N ALA A 23 21.13 -5.91 -8.81
CA ALA A 23 22.31 -5.06 -8.94
C ALA A 23 23.39 -5.70 -9.78
N ASN A 24 23.69 -6.98 -9.55
CA ASN A 24 24.72 -7.71 -10.27
C ASN A 24 24.35 -8.02 -11.73
N THR A 25 23.07 -8.39 -11.97
CA THR A 25 22.62 -8.83 -13.29
C THR A 25 22.40 -7.66 -14.25
N PHE A 26 21.80 -6.58 -13.76
CA PHE A 26 21.41 -5.46 -14.60
C PHE A 26 22.30 -4.22 -14.43
N GLN A 27 23.27 -4.27 -13.51
CA GLN A 27 24.12 -3.13 -13.16
C GLN A 27 23.30 -1.91 -12.76
N VAL A 28 22.25 -2.13 -11.96
CA VAL A 28 21.32 -1.12 -11.48
C VAL A 28 21.54 -0.87 -9.99
N PRO A 29 21.74 0.38 -9.55
CA PRO A 29 21.80 0.70 -8.14
C PRO A 29 20.54 0.26 -7.42
N THR A 30 20.70 -0.43 -6.30
CA THR A 30 19.56 -1.01 -5.59
C THR A 30 19.55 -0.57 -4.12
N PHE A 31 18.42 -0.05 -3.68
CA PHE A 31 18.19 0.42 -2.32
C PHE A 31 17.24 -0.53 -1.60
N LEU A 32 17.60 -0.91 -0.38
CA LEU A 32 16.75 -1.70 0.49
C LEU A 32 15.78 -0.82 1.27
N TYR A 33 14.54 -1.27 1.44
CA TYR A 33 13.59 -0.70 2.40
C TYR A 33 12.93 -1.79 3.26
N GLY A 34 12.31 -1.37 4.35
CA GLY A 34 11.88 -2.22 5.43
C GLY A 34 12.86 -2.14 6.59
N GLU A 35 12.95 -3.17 7.37
CA GLU A 35 13.91 -3.27 8.46
C GLU A 35 15.29 -3.61 7.90
N ILE A 36 16.22 -2.64 7.97
CA ILE A 36 17.57 -2.80 7.38
C ILE A 36 18.47 -3.55 8.35
N ASP A 37 18.58 -3.04 9.56
CA ASP A 37 19.21 -3.68 10.69
C ASP A 37 18.18 -3.77 11.80
N ASP A 38 18.39 -4.54 12.83
CA ASP A 38 17.44 -4.76 13.94
C ASP A 38 16.90 -3.49 14.61
N ARG A 39 17.36 -2.31 14.19
CA ARG A 39 17.02 -1.01 14.78
C ARG A 39 16.65 0.07 13.77
N VAL A 40 16.79 -0.16 12.48
CA VAL A 40 16.60 0.87 11.44
C VAL A 40 15.49 0.47 10.49
N LEU A 41 14.37 1.17 10.57
CA LEU A 41 13.30 1.07 9.60
C LEU A 41 13.48 2.14 8.53
N ARG A 42 13.86 1.74 7.32
CA ARG A 42 13.94 2.61 6.15
C ARG A 42 12.65 2.50 5.33
N THR A 43 12.01 3.62 5.06
CA THR A 43 10.77 3.63 4.29
C THR A 43 11.02 3.96 2.81
N LEU A 44 10.12 3.54 1.92
CA LEU A 44 10.20 3.90 0.50
C LEU A 44 10.17 5.43 0.27
N PRO A 45 9.39 6.26 1.00
CA PRO A 45 9.52 7.70 0.93
C PRO A 45 10.90 8.24 1.33
N ASP A 46 11.61 7.60 2.26
CA ASP A 46 12.96 8.02 2.65
C ASP A 46 13.94 7.78 1.49
N ILE A 47 13.87 6.62 0.85
CA ILE A 47 14.67 6.33 -0.35
C ILE A 47 14.41 7.40 -1.43
N ARG A 48 13.15 7.69 -1.74
CA ARG A 48 12.79 8.67 -2.78
C ARG A 48 13.32 10.08 -2.52
N ARG A 49 13.50 10.45 -1.25
CA ARG A 49 14.05 11.75 -0.86
C ARG A 49 15.56 11.78 -0.81
N GLN A 50 16.20 10.66 -0.47
CA GLN A 50 17.60 10.65 -0.06
C GLN A 50 18.52 9.89 -1.02
N ALA A 51 17.97 9.04 -1.91
CA ALA A 51 18.78 8.27 -2.86
C ALA A 51 19.70 9.20 -3.68
N PHE A 52 20.98 8.85 -3.73
CA PHE A 52 22.06 9.59 -4.39
C PHE A 52 22.33 11.00 -3.82
N VAL A 53 21.68 11.40 -2.74
CA VAL A 53 21.91 12.69 -2.06
C VAL A 53 22.57 12.48 -0.70
N ALA A 54 21.91 11.72 0.18
CA ALA A 54 22.39 11.37 1.50
C ALA A 54 22.34 9.86 1.76
N LEU A 55 21.83 9.09 0.80
CA LEU A 55 21.73 7.63 0.86
C LEU A 55 22.42 7.04 -0.36
N GLU A 56 23.48 6.28 -0.10
CA GLU A 56 24.15 5.46 -1.11
C GLU A 56 23.38 4.17 -1.38
N PRO A 57 23.49 3.58 -2.60
CA PRO A 57 22.93 2.27 -2.89
C PRO A 57 23.48 1.19 -1.94
N ASP A 58 22.58 0.30 -1.50
CA ASP A 58 23.02 -0.87 -0.70
C ASP A 58 23.74 -1.90 -1.56
N PHE A 59 23.42 -1.97 -2.87
CA PHE A 59 24.07 -2.82 -3.86
C PHE A 59 24.18 -2.13 -5.21
N GLY A 60 25.22 -2.49 -5.98
CA GLY A 60 25.42 -2.04 -7.36
C GLY A 60 26.22 -0.74 -7.48
N PRO A 61 26.17 -0.11 -8.68
CA PRO A 61 26.91 1.11 -8.95
C PRO A 61 26.49 2.29 -8.06
N PRO A 62 27.41 3.25 -7.77
CA PRO A 62 27.10 4.41 -6.93
C PRO A 62 26.22 5.46 -7.62
N GLU A 63 26.09 5.41 -8.95
CA GLU A 63 25.34 6.37 -9.75
C GLU A 63 24.11 5.72 -10.39
N PRO A 64 23.02 6.49 -10.63
CA PRO A 64 21.83 5.95 -11.28
C PRO A 64 22.17 5.47 -12.70
N SER A 65 21.60 4.33 -13.08
CA SER A 65 21.70 3.85 -14.46
C SER A 65 21.00 4.83 -15.39
N ALA A 66 21.69 5.24 -16.47
CA ALA A 66 21.11 6.14 -17.48
C ALA A 66 19.86 5.53 -18.15
N HIS A 67 19.72 4.21 -18.16
CA HIS A 67 18.63 3.50 -18.85
C HIS A 67 17.51 3.07 -17.90
N TRP A 68 17.89 2.59 -16.69
CA TRP A 68 16.96 1.97 -15.74
C TRP A 68 16.76 2.79 -14.46
N GLY A 69 17.54 3.87 -14.27
CA GLY A 69 17.52 4.63 -13.02
C GLY A 69 18.07 3.82 -11.85
N SER A 70 17.25 3.55 -10.86
CA SER A 70 17.57 2.73 -9.69
C SER A 70 16.38 1.87 -9.27
N CYS A 71 16.66 0.83 -8.47
CA CYS A 71 15.64 -0.07 -7.97
C CYS A 71 15.52 0.05 -6.44
N ALA A 72 14.30 -0.02 -5.91
CA ALA A 72 14.05 -0.17 -4.49
C ALA A 72 13.45 -1.55 -4.23
N VAL A 73 14.13 -2.35 -3.41
CA VAL A 73 13.70 -3.69 -3.02
C VAL A 73 13.45 -3.70 -1.52
N GLY A 74 12.29 -4.19 -1.12
CA GLY A 74 11.96 -4.15 0.29
C GLY A 74 11.04 -5.26 0.74
N GLU A 75 10.97 -5.43 2.04
CA GLU A 75 9.97 -6.22 2.71
C GLU A 75 9.04 -5.32 3.52
N ARG A 76 7.80 -5.68 3.64
CA ARG A 76 6.80 -5.00 4.46
C ARG A 76 5.67 -5.93 4.84
N GLU A 77 4.93 -5.54 5.84
CA GLU A 77 3.66 -6.16 6.16
C GLU A 77 2.62 -5.96 5.04
N ILE A 78 1.54 -6.71 5.11
CA ILE A 78 0.45 -6.57 4.16
C ILE A 78 -0.12 -5.15 4.29
N LEU A 79 -0.23 -4.51 3.15
CA LEU A 79 -0.86 -3.20 3.03
C LEU A 79 -2.13 -3.39 2.20
N ILE A 80 -3.22 -2.79 2.65
CA ILE A 80 -4.48 -2.83 1.93
C ILE A 80 -4.59 -1.56 1.08
N ALA A 81 -4.56 -1.73 -0.25
CA ALA A 81 -4.85 -0.66 -1.18
C ALA A 81 -6.36 -0.62 -1.44
N TRP A 82 -6.99 0.50 -1.11
CA TRP A 82 -8.44 0.62 -1.09
C TRP A 82 -8.89 2.04 -1.44
N ASN A 83 -9.87 2.17 -2.29
CA ASN A 83 -10.32 3.44 -2.83
C ASN A 83 -11.77 3.73 -2.46
N ILE A 84 -12.07 5.00 -2.20
CA ILE A 84 -13.42 5.54 -2.03
C ILE A 84 -13.71 6.45 -3.21
N TRP A 85 -14.67 6.10 -4.05
CA TRP A 85 -15.10 6.87 -5.20
C TRP A 85 -16.18 7.86 -4.80
N LEU A 86 -16.02 9.11 -5.25
CA LEU A 86 -16.86 10.25 -4.87
C LEU A 86 -17.55 10.81 -6.11
N GLU A 87 -18.80 11.24 -5.92
CA GLU A 87 -19.59 11.93 -6.90
C GLU A 87 -19.94 13.34 -6.39
N ALA A 88 -20.09 14.29 -7.32
CA ALA A 88 -20.32 15.69 -7.06
C ALA A 88 -19.25 16.35 -6.16
N THR A 89 -18.03 15.80 -6.16
CA THR A 89 -16.90 16.24 -5.33
C THR A 89 -15.77 16.74 -6.23
N SER A 90 -15.24 17.94 -5.96
CA SER A 90 -14.07 18.45 -6.68
C SER A 90 -12.78 17.72 -6.23
N PHE A 91 -11.76 17.77 -7.10
CA PHE A 91 -10.44 17.21 -6.78
C PHE A 91 -9.81 17.86 -5.53
N GLU A 92 -9.97 19.17 -5.39
CA GLU A 92 -9.47 19.94 -4.24
C GLU A 92 -10.17 19.48 -2.95
N ARG A 93 -11.46 19.26 -3.03
CA ARG A 93 -12.26 18.76 -1.89
C ARG A 93 -11.85 17.34 -1.49
N ALA A 94 -11.67 16.44 -2.46
CA ALA A 94 -11.16 15.10 -2.21
C ALA A 94 -9.73 15.11 -1.62
N THR A 95 -8.90 16.08 -2.03
CA THR A 95 -7.55 16.28 -1.49
C THR A 95 -7.60 16.69 -0.01
N GLU A 96 -8.56 17.55 0.37
CA GLU A 96 -8.81 17.88 1.77
C GLU A 96 -9.24 16.64 2.57
N MET A 97 -10.21 15.90 2.07
CA MET A 97 -10.66 14.65 2.71
C MET A 97 -9.50 13.68 2.91
N ALA A 98 -8.71 13.45 1.87
CA ALA A 98 -7.53 12.61 1.94
C ALA A 98 -6.53 13.10 3.01
N ARG A 99 -6.36 14.42 3.16
CA ARG A 99 -5.49 15.01 4.18
C ARG A 99 -6.01 14.78 5.59
N VAL A 100 -7.33 14.88 5.79
CA VAL A 100 -7.97 14.73 7.12
C VAL A 100 -7.87 13.29 7.60
N VAL A 101 -8.11 12.29 6.72
CA VAL A 101 -8.10 10.88 7.11
C VAL A 101 -6.70 10.30 7.30
N ARG A 102 -5.64 10.99 6.82
CA ARG A 102 -4.25 10.51 6.96
C ARG A 102 -3.86 10.32 8.42
N SER A 103 -3.15 9.24 8.67
CA SER A 103 -2.57 8.94 9.98
C SER A 103 -1.25 8.17 9.83
N LYS A 104 -0.63 7.80 10.93
CA LYS A 104 0.53 6.88 10.90
C LYS A 104 0.20 5.49 10.36
N ASN A 105 -1.09 5.11 10.41
CA ASN A 105 -1.58 3.80 9.96
C ASN A 105 -2.18 3.84 8.55
N LEU A 106 -2.44 5.04 8.01
CA LEU A 106 -3.15 5.26 6.76
C LEU A 106 -2.50 6.35 5.93
N ARG A 107 -2.09 6.03 4.72
CA ARG A 107 -1.76 7.00 3.68
C ARG A 107 -2.97 7.19 2.78
N ALA A 108 -3.28 8.43 2.45
CA ALA A 108 -4.38 8.75 1.54
C ALA A 108 -3.97 9.87 0.58
N LEU A 109 -4.42 9.78 -0.65
CA LEU A 109 -4.25 10.77 -1.71
C LEU A 109 -5.54 10.88 -2.50
N ALA A 110 -5.81 12.04 -3.07
CA ALA A 110 -6.86 12.16 -4.07
C ALA A 110 -6.32 11.86 -5.46
N PHE A 111 -7.12 11.21 -6.28
CA PHE A 111 -6.86 11.01 -7.70
C PHE A 111 -8.08 11.39 -8.53
N ARG A 112 -7.81 11.91 -9.72
CA ARG A 112 -8.80 12.08 -10.78
C ARG A 112 -8.61 10.94 -11.78
N VAL A 113 -9.68 10.24 -12.09
CA VAL A 113 -9.69 9.13 -13.06
C VAL A 113 -10.82 9.40 -14.06
N GLY A 114 -10.50 9.95 -15.21
CA GLY A 114 -11.51 10.51 -16.13
C GLY A 114 -12.23 11.67 -15.48
N ASP A 115 -13.55 11.60 -15.43
CA ASP A 115 -14.41 12.60 -14.78
C ASP A 115 -14.66 12.31 -13.29
N ASP A 116 -14.28 11.14 -12.83
CA ASP A 116 -14.46 10.70 -11.44
C ASP A 116 -13.31 11.13 -10.55
N VAL A 117 -13.61 11.24 -9.27
CA VAL A 117 -12.63 11.57 -8.22
C VAL A 117 -12.67 10.49 -7.12
N GLN A 118 -11.51 10.13 -6.63
CA GLN A 118 -11.40 9.16 -5.54
C GLN A 118 -10.44 9.60 -4.44
N VAL A 119 -10.73 9.18 -3.22
CA VAL A 119 -9.77 9.12 -2.12
C VAL A 119 -9.14 7.74 -2.13
N SER A 120 -7.89 7.66 -2.57
CA SER A 120 -7.12 6.42 -2.61
C SER A 120 -6.35 6.24 -1.32
N CYS A 121 -6.56 5.11 -0.69
CA CYS A 121 -6.08 4.77 0.64
C CYS A 121 -5.12 3.58 0.59
N ASN A 122 -4.00 3.71 1.31
CA ASN A 122 -3.14 2.59 1.67
C ASN A 122 -3.19 2.41 3.19
N LEU A 123 -3.92 1.39 3.65
CA LEU A 123 -3.96 1.02 5.05
C LEU A 123 -2.69 0.24 5.38
N ILE A 124 -1.75 0.89 6.07
CA ILE A 124 -0.42 0.35 6.40
C ILE A 124 -0.51 -0.59 7.61
N ALA A 125 -1.39 -0.26 8.54
CA ALA A 125 -1.69 -1.06 9.72
C ALA A 125 -3.22 -1.20 9.82
N TRP A 126 -3.76 -2.04 8.93
CA TRP A 126 -5.20 -2.25 8.77
C TRP A 126 -5.87 -2.84 10.02
N GLU A 127 -5.11 -3.53 10.87
CA GLU A 127 -5.59 -4.01 12.18
C GLU A 127 -5.89 -2.87 13.15
N LYS A 128 -5.28 -1.69 12.93
CA LYS A 128 -5.44 -0.49 13.76
C LYS A 128 -6.33 0.57 13.14
N THR A 129 -6.56 0.49 11.85
CA THR A 129 -7.41 1.43 11.10
C THR A 129 -8.06 0.67 9.96
N ARG A 130 -9.36 0.38 10.11
CA ARG A 130 -10.14 -0.46 9.20
C ARG A 130 -10.76 0.34 8.06
N PRO A 131 -11.09 -0.29 6.93
CA PRO A 131 -11.85 0.33 5.85
C PRO A 131 -13.15 0.99 6.32
N SER A 132 -13.91 0.35 7.22
CA SER A 132 -15.15 0.91 7.78
C SER A 132 -14.93 2.22 8.51
N GLU A 133 -13.86 2.33 9.30
CA GLU A 133 -13.53 3.56 10.04
C GLU A 133 -13.17 4.70 9.07
N VAL A 134 -12.41 4.40 8.03
CA VAL A 134 -12.02 5.39 7.01
C VAL A 134 -13.22 5.82 6.18
N TYR A 135 -14.10 4.88 5.82
CA TYR A 135 -15.37 5.16 5.16
C TYR A 135 -16.22 6.14 5.96
N ASP A 136 -16.40 5.87 7.25
CA ASP A 136 -17.22 6.70 8.14
C ASP A 136 -16.62 8.09 8.33
N GLN A 137 -15.28 8.20 8.40
CA GLN A 137 -14.59 9.49 8.44
C GLN A 137 -14.81 10.29 7.15
N VAL A 138 -14.64 9.68 5.97
CA VAL A 138 -14.89 10.35 4.69
C VAL A 138 -16.36 10.74 4.56
N LYS A 139 -17.28 9.84 4.93
CA LYS A 139 -18.72 10.10 4.91
C LYS A 139 -19.12 11.28 5.79
N ALA A 140 -18.50 11.42 6.95
CA ALA A 140 -18.74 12.55 7.85
C ALA A 140 -18.24 13.91 7.32
N LEU A 141 -17.33 13.89 6.34
CA LEU A 141 -16.79 15.09 5.69
C LEU A 141 -17.63 15.54 4.48
N LEU A 142 -18.55 14.71 3.98
CA LEU A 142 -19.35 15.02 2.79
C LEU A 142 -20.29 16.19 3.04
N SER A 143 -20.41 17.07 2.04
CA SER A 143 -21.45 18.07 1.95
C SER A 143 -22.77 17.45 1.48
N HIS A 144 -23.87 18.22 1.52
CA HIS A 144 -25.22 17.74 1.20
C HIS A 144 -25.33 17.09 -0.20
N ASP A 145 -24.60 17.64 -1.18
CA ASP A 145 -24.67 17.18 -2.57
C ASP A 145 -23.61 16.12 -2.92
N GLU A 146 -22.62 15.95 -2.06
CA GLU A 146 -21.53 14.98 -2.24
C GLU A 146 -21.95 13.58 -1.77
N ARG A 147 -21.48 12.54 -2.46
CA ARG A 147 -21.74 11.17 -2.02
C ARG A 147 -20.63 10.19 -2.36
N ILE A 148 -20.49 9.15 -1.56
CA ILE A 148 -19.71 7.97 -1.90
C ILE A 148 -20.53 7.11 -2.85
N VAL A 149 -19.99 6.83 -4.04
CA VAL A 149 -20.68 5.99 -5.04
C VAL A 149 -20.32 4.51 -4.87
N ARG A 150 -19.06 4.24 -4.56
CA ARG A 150 -18.57 2.89 -4.33
C ARG A 150 -17.23 2.90 -3.60
N CYS A 151 -16.90 1.77 -3.01
CA CYS A 151 -15.55 1.48 -2.57
C CYS A 151 -14.95 0.35 -3.40
N GLU A 152 -13.63 0.25 -3.41
CA GLU A 152 -12.91 -0.69 -4.24
C GLU A 152 -11.65 -1.19 -3.53
N LEU A 153 -11.56 -2.50 -3.32
CA LEU A 153 -10.32 -3.14 -2.93
C LEU A 153 -9.44 -3.32 -4.18
N VAL A 154 -8.21 -2.81 -4.14
CA VAL A 154 -7.24 -2.96 -5.23
C VAL A 154 -6.32 -4.14 -4.93
N GLY A 155 -6.51 -5.24 -5.64
CA GLY A 155 -5.79 -6.49 -5.41
C GLY A 155 -6.48 -7.38 -4.38
N LEU A 156 -5.70 -7.91 -3.44
CA LEU A 156 -6.16 -8.88 -2.46
C LEU A 156 -5.97 -8.36 -1.03
N ALA A 157 -6.87 -8.80 -0.13
CA ALA A 157 -6.75 -8.58 1.31
C ALA A 157 -6.64 -9.92 2.05
N PRO A 158 -6.09 -9.99 3.26
CA PRO A 158 -6.19 -11.18 4.09
C PRO A 158 -7.65 -11.43 4.50
N ALA A 159 -8.07 -12.68 4.59
CA ALA A 159 -9.43 -13.06 5.01
C ALA A 159 -9.80 -12.45 6.37
N SER A 160 -8.82 -12.36 7.27
CA SER A 160 -8.98 -11.75 8.60
C SER A 160 -9.39 -10.27 8.56
N LEU A 161 -9.13 -9.54 7.47
CA LEU A 161 -9.68 -8.18 7.30
C LEU A 161 -11.20 -8.22 7.19
N LEU A 162 -11.73 -9.13 6.37
CA LEU A 162 -13.18 -9.27 6.16
C LEU A 162 -13.87 -9.75 7.43
N GLU A 163 -13.24 -10.67 8.16
CA GLU A 163 -13.74 -11.18 9.44
C GLU A 163 -13.80 -10.10 10.54
N ALA A 164 -12.91 -9.11 10.45
CA ALA A 164 -12.88 -7.98 11.37
C ALA A 164 -13.93 -6.90 11.08
N GLU A 165 -14.56 -6.92 9.90
CA GLU A 165 -15.60 -5.98 9.50
C GLU A 165 -17.01 -6.53 9.79
N ASP A 166 -17.99 -5.64 9.94
CA ASP A 166 -19.39 -6.06 9.99
C ASP A 166 -19.79 -6.68 8.64
N PRO A 167 -20.25 -7.95 8.60
CA PRO A 167 -20.65 -8.60 7.36
C PRO A 167 -21.68 -7.82 6.53
N LYS A 168 -22.53 -7.02 7.18
CA LYS A 168 -23.54 -6.18 6.51
C LYS A 168 -22.92 -5.01 5.74
N ARG A 169 -21.69 -4.63 6.07
CA ARG A 169 -20.97 -3.51 5.45
C ARG A 169 -20.03 -3.94 4.31
N LEU A 170 -19.74 -5.23 4.16
CA LEU A 170 -18.76 -5.70 3.18
C LEU A 170 -19.06 -5.21 1.76
N VAL A 171 -20.33 -5.21 1.36
CA VAL A 171 -20.74 -4.72 0.03
C VAL A 171 -20.50 -3.22 -0.11
N GLU A 172 -20.87 -2.42 0.91
CA GLU A 172 -20.63 -0.98 0.96
C GLU A 172 -19.12 -0.68 0.86
N LEU A 173 -18.29 -1.49 1.50
CA LEU A 173 -16.84 -1.35 1.53
C LEU A 173 -16.13 -1.92 0.30
N GLY A 174 -16.86 -2.52 -0.64
CA GLY A 174 -16.28 -3.15 -1.82
C GLY A 174 -15.38 -4.35 -1.49
N LEU A 175 -15.66 -5.03 -0.37
CA LEU A 175 -14.92 -6.20 0.09
C LEU A 175 -15.71 -7.47 -0.26
N THR A 176 -15.03 -8.43 -0.86
CA THR A 176 -15.64 -9.71 -1.24
C THR A 176 -14.79 -10.89 -0.80
N PRO A 177 -15.38 -12.03 -0.37
CA PRO A 177 -14.63 -13.22 0.04
C PRO A 177 -13.68 -13.75 -1.03
N ASN A 178 -14.02 -13.59 -2.31
CA ASN A 178 -13.19 -14.04 -3.43
C ASN A 178 -11.95 -13.17 -3.66
N ALA A 179 -11.91 -11.95 -3.12
CA ALA A 179 -10.77 -11.05 -3.19
C ALA A 179 -9.84 -11.18 -1.96
N THR A 180 -9.70 -12.39 -1.45
CA THR A 180 -8.77 -12.67 -0.36
C THR A 180 -7.54 -13.42 -0.84
N ILE A 181 -6.41 -13.23 -0.12
CA ILE A 181 -5.15 -13.93 -0.39
C ILE A 181 -5.37 -15.45 -0.28
N GLU A 182 -6.10 -15.88 0.75
CA GLU A 182 -6.38 -17.28 1.03
C GLU A 182 -7.24 -17.91 -0.09
N ALA A 183 -8.27 -17.21 -0.58
CA ALA A 183 -9.08 -17.68 -1.71
C ALA A 183 -8.26 -17.78 -3.00
N ALA A 184 -7.38 -16.82 -3.26
CA ALA A 184 -6.50 -16.85 -4.43
C ALA A 184 -5.50 -18.01 -4.36
N LEU A 185 -4.93 -18.30 -3.18
CA LEU A 185 -4.03 -19.43 -2.96
C LEU A 185 -4.76 -20.77 -3.14
N ALA A 186 -5.96 -20.92 -2.57
CA ALA A 186 -6.77 -22.12 -2.74
C ALA A 186 -7.09 -22.38 -4.22
N HIS A 187 -7.49 -21.35 -4.95
CA HIS A 187 -7.77 -21.45 -6.39
C HIS A 187 -6.51 -21.86 -7.18
N SER A 188 -5.35 -21.30 -6.85
CA SER A 188 -4.08 -21.61 -7.53
C SER A 188 -3.57 -23.02 -7.22
N ALA A 189 -3.93 -23.57 -6.06
CA ALA A 189 -3.58 -24.93 -5.66
C ALA A 189 -4.52 -26.00 -6.22
N GLY A 190 -5.59 -25.62 -6.92
CA GLY A 190 -6.59 -26.54 -7.46
C GLY A 190 -7.49 -27.17 -6.39
N LEU A 191 -7.61 -26.49 -5.24
CA LEU A 191 -8.47 -26.87 -4.12
C LEU A 191 -9.84 -26.17 -4.20
#